data_89dc40a8d0d4510a0cfb063b960900a5
#
_entry.id   89dc40a8d0d4510a0cfb063b960900a5
#
_cell.length_a   1.000
_cell.length_b   1.000
_cell.length_c   1.000
_cell.angle_alpha   90.00
_cell.angle_beta   90.00
_cell.angle_gamma   90.00
#
_symmetry.space_group_name_H-M   'P 1'
#
loop_
_entity.id
_entity.type
_entity.pdbx_description
1 polymer ?
#
loop_
_entity_poly.entity_id
_entity_poly.type
_entity_poly.pdbx_seq_one_letter_code
_entity_poly.pdbx_strand_id
1 'polypeptide(L)'
;MNMLERNDLMNTKMNSMKKLAALMAVITSVSTLTACGSEMETSGSDYAVNNEKGAQYYTEAAIAAEDYANDASPADDEAMPPEMNSVDDSDIQQNDEEYNYIKENGYTAVSSAPLSTFSADVDTASYTNVRRMIDDGMDVPPDAVRIEEFINYFDYDYTDPADGEPFAVHTELSDCPWNDETELLMVGINTKGFDAVLDERPAMNLVFLIDVSGSMYDDNKLPLVQKSFSMLTDNLTAADRVSIVTYAGSDEVVLEGADGNDRKKILRAINDLEAGGSTAGAAGINTAYDIAQKYFIDGGNNRVILATDGDLNVGLSSESELTRLIEEKRESGVFLSVLGFGTGNYKDNRLEALADYGNGNYSYIDSEKEAKKVLVDEMSGTLFTVAKDVKFQLEFNPANVKGYRLIGYENRVMAAEDFNDDTKDAGEIGAGHSVTVLYEIVLADSKMELGESKLKYASDSEGVMGDELLTVNIRYKEPEGSESKLLTYPVNKSLYSDKMSADMNFASCVAEFGMLLRNSRYIGDVTYKDVSAQLSKYDYSDDDYKDEFIYLVNTMKRRDTNFQ
;
A
#
# COMPACT_ATOMS: atom_id res chain seq x y z
N MET A 1 -9.39 40.48 -29.51
CA MET A 1 -9.08 41.38 -28.38
C MET A 1 -8.00 42.33 -28.83
N ASN A 2 -8.29 43.66 -28.86
CA ASN A 2 -7.42 44.68 -29.46
C ASN A 2 -6.20 44.96 -28.57
N MET A 3 -5.09 45.39 -29.19
CA MET A 3 -3.81 45.70 -28.51
C MET A 3 -3.95 46.73 -27.36
N LEU A 4 -4.99 47.56 -27.36
CA LEU A 4 -5.32 48.51 -26.30
C LEU A 4 -5.89 47.81 -25.05
N GLU A 5 -6.69 46.78 -25.19
CA GLU A 5 -7.25 46.01 -24.06
C GLU A 5 -6.20 45.16 -23.33
N ARG A 6 -5.18 44.67 -24.03
CA ARG A 6 -4.03 43.98 -23.40
C ARG A 6 -3.17 44.89 -22.55
N ASN A 7 -2.98 46.13 -22.97
CA ASN A 7 -2.17 47.11 -22.22
C ASN A 7 -2.90 47.59 -20.94
N ASP A 8 -4.22 47.70 -20.96
CA ASP A 8 -4.99 48.08 -19.76
C ASP A 8 -5.04 46.92 -18.73
N LEU A 9 -5.11 45.67 -19.19
CA LEU A 9 -5.08 44.50 -18.29
C LEU A 9 -3.69 44.31 -17.63
N MET A 10 -2.62 44.55 -18.37
CA MET A 10 -1.25 44.50 -17.81
C MET A 10 -1.00 45.63 -16.82
N ASN A 11 -1.48 46.83 -17.09
CA ASN A 11 -1.32 47.98 -16.18
C ASN A 11 -2.14 47.81 -14.89
N THR A 12 -3.31 47.17 -14.96
CA THR A 12 -4.15 46.88 -13.79
C THR A 12 -3.50 45.81 -12.89
N LYS A 13 -2.93 44.72 -13.48
CA LYS A 13 -2.19 43.72 -12.72
C LYS A 13 -0.90 44.26 -12.07
N MET A 14 -0.18 45.11 -12.78
CA MET A 14 1.07 45.72 -12.27
C MET A 14 0.81 46.71 -11.12
N ASN A 15 -0.33 47.44 -11.13
CA ASN A 15 -0.74 48.28 -10.02
C ASN A 15 -1.26 47.51 -8.80
N SER A 16 -1.86 46.34 -9.00
CA SER A 16 -2.26 45.43 -7.94
C SER A 16 -1.03 44.82 -7.21
N MET A 17 -0.03 44.38 -7.96
CA MET A 17 1.22 43.86 -7.37
C MET A 17 2.02 44.90 -6.59
N LYS A 18 2.03 46.17 -7.04
CA LYS A 18 2.69 47.26 -6.30
C LYS A 18 1.95 47.63 -5.01
N LYS A 19 0.64 47.46 -4.93
CA LYS A 19 -0.14 47.63 -3.69
C LYS A 19 0.09 46.49 -2.70
N LEU A 20 0.28 45.26 -3.17
CA LEU A 20 0.59 44.10 -2.34
C LEU A 20 2.00 44.18 -1.74
N ALA A 21 3.00 44.62 -2.53
CA ALA A 21 4.36 44.84 -2.04
C ALA A 21 4.47 45.98 -1.01
N ALA A 22 3.65 47.02 -1.12
CA ALA A 22 3.60 48.10 -0.13
C ALA A 22 2.93 47.69 1.19
N LEU A 23 2.01 46.72 1.16
CA LEU A 23 1.34 46.18 2.36
C LEU A 23 2.27 45.23 3.16
N MET A 24 3.12 44.46 2.48
CA MET A 24 4.12 43.58 3.15
C MET A 24 5.27 44.35 3.81
N ALA A 25 5.62 45.55 3.31
CA ALA A 25 6.68 46.37 3.90
C ALA A 25 6.28 47.04 5.22
N VAL A 26 4.97 47.14 5.52
CA VAL A 26 4.48 47.73 6.79
C VAL A 26 4.38 46.71 7.92
N ILE A 27 4.32 45.41 7.63
CA ILE A 27 4.19 44.35 8.64
C ILE A 27 5.55 43.95 9.25
N THR A 28 6.68 44.21 8.59
CA THR A 28 8.02 43.85 9.05
C THR A 28 8.71 44.89 9.95
N SER A 29 8.07 46.00 10.29
CA SER A 29 8.70 47.09 11.10
C SER A 29 8.19 47.23 12.54
N VAL A 30 7.44 46.26 13.10
CA VAL A 30 6.88 46.37 14.47
C VAL A 30 7.43 45.30 15.45
N SER A 31 8.42 44.47 15.09
CA SER A 31 8.87 43.36 15.93
C SER A 31 10.32 43.48 16.44
N THR A 32 10.79 44.69 16.75
CA THR A 32 12.07 44.84 17.49
C THR A 32 11.98 45.97 18.51
N LEU A 33 11.55 45.64 19.72
CA LEU A 33 11.89 46.35 20.97
C LEU A 33 11.19 45.67 22.15
N THR A 34 11.87 44.74 22.84
CA THR A 34 11.94 44.64 24.29
C THR A 34 12.82 43.44 24.67
N ALA A 35 14.05 43.76 25.02
CA ALA A 35 14.93 42.91 25.77
C ALA A 35 15.66 43.79 26.80
N CYS A 36 15.37 43.58 28.08
CA CYS A 36 16.17 43.90 29.28
C CYS A 36 15.47 43.18 30.43
N GLY A 37 16.02 42.16 31.04
CA GLY A 37 17.13 42.14 31.92
C GLY A 37 16.63 41.94 33.34
N SER A 38 16.94 40.78 33.97
CA SER A 38 17.42 40.74 35.37
C SER A 38 17.75 39.28 35.74
N GLU A 39 19.02 39.11 36.10
CA GLU A 39 19.57 37.98 36.87
C GLU A 39 19.06 38.03 38.31
N MET A 40 18.86 36.89 38.97
CA MET A 40 19.27 36.60 40.35
C MET A 40 19.07 35.13 40.74
N GLU A 41 20.18 34.49 40.94
CA GLU A 41 20.65 33.59 41.99
C GLU A 41 19.70 32.62 42.74
N THR A 42 20.16 31.40 42.67
CA THR A 42 20.39 30.33 43.67
C THR A 42 19.49 30.19 44.90
N SER A 43 18.97 28.97 45.09
CA SER A 43 19.32 28.17 46.27
C SER A 43 18.69 26.77 46.14
N GLY A 44 19.50 25.75 46.44
CA GLY A 44 19.10 24.35 46.47
C GLY A 44 18.35 23.98 47.76
N SER A 45 17.66 22.87 47.67
CA SER A 45 17.54 21.94 48.83
C SER A 45 17.09 20.56 48.32
N ASP A 46 17.91 19.58 48.68
CA ASP A 46 17.63 18.15 48.67
C ASP A 46 16.33 17.78 49.39
N TYR A 47 15.59 16.87 48.86
CA TYR A 47 14.88 15.84 49.62
C TYR A 47 14.76 14.55 48.81
N ALA A 48 15.56 13.57 49.24
CA ALA A 48 15.36 12.18 48.93
C ALA A 48 14.25 11.60 49.82
N VAL A 49 13.29 10.89 49.25
CA VAL A 49 12.52 9.88 49.96
C VAL A 49 12.34 8.67 49.08
N ASN A 50 12.88 7.56 49.58
CA ASN A 50 12.65 6.19 49.15
C ASN A 50 11.14 5.84 49.14
N ASN A 51 10.70 5.01 48.20
CA ASN A 51 10.01 3.77 48.60
C ASN A 51 10.02 2.70 47.52
N GLU A 52 10.49 1.56 47.96
CA GLU A 52 10.51 0.26 47.30
C GLU A 52 9.14 -0.37 47.18
N LYS A 53 9.13 -1.36 46.25
CA LYS A 53 8.29 -2.57 46.11
C LYS A 53 7.40 -2.51 44.85
N GLY A 54 7.50 -3.42 43.91
CA GLY A 54 7.72 -4.83 43.90
C GLY A 54 8.00 -5.37 42.52
N ALA A 55 9.14 -5.99 42.43
CA ALA A 55 9.49 -6.91 41.34
C ALA A 55 9.17 -8.33 41.79
N GLN A 56 8.78 -9.15 40.86
CA GLN A 56 8.86 -10.63 40.87
C GLN A 56 7.92 -11.10 39.74
N TYR A 57 8.18 -12.04 38.81
CA TYR A 57 9.22 -13.06 38.66
C TYR A 57 9.28 -13.40 37.15
N TYR A 58 10.42 -13.76 36.60
CA TYR A 58 10.63 -15.02 35.90
C TYR A 58 12.13 -15.30 35.81
N THR A 59 12.49 -16.42 36.39
CA THR A 59 13.82 -16.93 36.56
C THR A 59 14.32 -17.66 35.32
N GLU A 60 15.59 -17.42 35.01
CA GLU A 60 16.45 -18.22 34.15
C GLU A 60 16.57 -19.67 34.67
N ALA A 61 16.57 -20.62 33.76
CA ALA A 61 17.06 -21.98 33.99
C ALA A 61 18.30 -22.19 33.13
N ALA A 62 19.47 -22.05 33.78
CA ALA A 62 20.74 -22.54 33.27
C ALA A 62 20.81 -24.04 33.48
N ILE A 63 21.13 -24.81 32.43
CA ILE A 63 21.51 -26.23 32.55
C ILE A 63 23.00 -26.37 32.24
N ALA A 64 23.69 -26.88 33.24
CA ALA A 64 25.12 -27.13 33.26
C ALA A 64 25.55 -28.26 32.29
N ALA A 65 26.69 -28.05 31.67
CA ALA A 65 27.45 -29.09 30.98
C ALA A 65 28.21 -29.87 32.00
N GLU A 66 28.14 -31.20 31.97
CA GLU A 66 29.09 -32.10 32.62
C GLU A 66 29.88 -32.89 31.59
N ASP A 67 31.19 -32.73 31.69
CA ASP A 67 32.24 -33.50 31.04
C ASP A 67 32.17 -34.98 31.38
N TYR A 68 32.36 -35.87 30.38
CA TYR A 68 32.98 -37.15 30.55
C TYR A 68 33.99 -37.42 29.44
N ALA A 69 35.24 -37.56 29.87
CA ALA A 69 36.38 -37.96 29.05
C ALA A 69 36.60 -39.46 29.04
N ASN A 70 37.00 -39.94 27.88
CA ASN A 70 37.90 -41.08 27.57
C ASN A 70 37.69 -42.43 28.23
N ASP A 71 37.49 -43.45 27.38
CA ASP A 71 38.47 -44.55 27.34
C ASP A 71 38.46 -45.26 25.96
N ALA A 72 39.66 -45.75 25.55
CA ALA A 72 39.94 -46.20 24.20
C ALA A 72 40.07 -47.75 24.11
N SER A 73 39.65 -48.26 22.91
CA SER A 73 40.17 -49.42 22.18
C SER A 73 39.60 -50.82 22.48
N PRO A 74 39.78 -51.84 21.56
CA PRO A 74 39.91 -51.79 20.10
C PRO A 74 38.99 -52.75 19.31
N ALA A 75 38.91 -52.49 18.01
CA ALA A 75 38.68 -53.34 16.83
C ALA A 75 37.95 -54.69 16.93
N ASP A 76 36.88 -54.79 16.13
CA ASP A 76 36.60 -56.01 15.34
C ASP A 76 35.90 -55.63 14.02
N ASP A 77 36.41 -56.30 12.95
CA ASP A 77 35.95 -56.23 11.57
C ASP A 77 34.56 -56.87 11.44
N GLU A 78 33.53 -56.07 10.97
CA GLU A 78 32.37 -56.67 10.32
C GLU A 78 31.82 -55.80 9.21
N ALA A 79 31.38 -56.47 8.15
CA ALA A 79 31.03 -56.05 6.82
C ALA A 79 30.08 -54.86 6.73
N MET A 80 30.37 -53.90 5.81
CA MET A 80 29.50 -52.84 5.37
C MET A 80 28.21 -53.35 4.71
N PRO A 81 27.02 -52.87 5.10
CA PRO A 81 25.80 -53.00 4.29
C PRO A 81 25.89 -52.10 3.05
N PRO A 82 25.13 -52.39 1.97
CA PRO A 82 25.23 -51.65 0.73
C PRO A 82 24.75 -50.19 0.90
N GLU A 83 25.48 -49.31 0.25
CA GLU A 83 25.16 -47.86 0.13
C GLU A 83 23.68 -47.68 -0.27
N MET A 84 22.88 -47.18 0.64
CA MET A 84 21.65 -46.49 0.26
C MET A 84 22.06 -45.19 -0.43
N ASN A 85 21.66 -45.05 -1.68
CA ASN A 85 21.72 -43.79 -2.41
C ASN A 85 21.20 -42.68 -1.50
N SER A 86 22.09 -41.81 -1.09
CA SER A 86 21.69 -40.49 -0.57
C SER A 86 20.91 -39.81 -1.68
N VAL A 87 19.61 -39.65 -1.50
CA VAL A 87 18.84 -38.66 -2.22
C VAL A 87 19.54 -37.37 -1.87
N ASP A 88 19.99 -36.66 -2.90
CA ASP A 88 20.66 -35.38 -2.80
C ASP A 88 19.64 -34.39 -2.19
N ASP A 89 19.88 -33.98 -0.95
CA ASP A 89 19.02 -33.12 -0.16
C ASP A 89 19.23 -31.63 -0.57
N SER A 90 19.78 -31.42 -1.78
CA SER A 90 20.19 -30.11 -2.30
C SER A 90 19.11 -29.33 -3.05
N ASP A 91 17.86 -29.87 -3.20
CA ASP A 91 16.78 -29.24 -3.95
C ASP A 91 15.55 -28.86 -3.11
N ILE A 92 15.65 -28.86 -1.79
CA ILE A 92 14.65 -28.14 -0.99
C ILE A 92 15.12 -26.69 -0.94
N GLN A 93 14.71 -25.88 -1.92
CA GLN A 93 14.75 -24.42 -1.77
C GLN A 93 13.97 -24.10 -0.51
N GLN A 94 14.68 -23.69 0.53
CA GLN A 94 14.08 -23.20 1.76
C GLN A 94 13.35 -21.92 1.38
N ASN A 95 12.02 -21.92 1.47
CA ASN A 95 11.22 -20.71 1.24
C ASN A 95 11.36 -19.84 2.50
N ASP A 96 12.17 -18.78 2.40
CA ASP A 96 12.44 -17.81 3.47
C ASP A 96 11.62 -16.53 3.30
N GLU A 97 10.50 -16.60 2.56
CA GLU A 97 9.58 -15.45 2.38
C GLU A 97 8.95 -15.03 3.71
N GLU A 98 8.87 -13.73 3.98
CA GLU A 98 8.37 -13.18 5.23
C GLU A 98 7.12 -12.33 5.00
N TYR A 99 6.07 -12.60 5.80
CA TYR A 99 4.79 -11.87 5.81
C TYR A 99 4.44 -11.46 7.23
N ASN A 100 3.81 -10.29 7.39
CA ASN A 100 3.31 -9.84 8.68
C ASN A 100 2.06 -10.63 9.09
N TYR A 101 1.99 -11.02 10.36
CA TYR A 101 0.78 -11.65 10.89
C TYR A 101 -0.43 -10.72 10.74
N ILE A 102 -1.51 -11.23 10.13
CA ILE A 102 -2.75 -10.52 9.90
C ILE A 102 -3.79 -10.97 10.94
N LYS A 103 -4.30 -10.00 11.70
CA LYS A 103 -5.40 -10.23 12.62
C LYS A 103 -6.68 -9.70 12.00
N GLU A 104 -7.57 -10.59 11.54
CA GLU A 104 -8.82 -10.22 10.89
C GLU A 104 -9.67 -9.25 11.74
N ASN A 105 -10.26 -8.27 11.05
CA ASN A 105 -11.26 -7.38 11.63
C ASN A 105 -12.50 -8.18 12.07
N GLY A 106 -12.94 -7.92 13.29
CA GLY A 106 -14.17 -8.49 13.84
C GLY A 106 -15.38 -7.57 13.66
N TYR A 107 -16.57 -8.11 13.97
CA TYR A 107 -17.74 -7.26 14.05
C TYR A 107 -17.62 -6.27 15.20
N THR A 108 -17.96 -5.03 14.91
CA THR A 108 -17.98 -3.90 15.83
C THR A 108 -19.42 -3.45 16.06
N ALA A 109 -19.87 -3.36 17.31
CA ALA A 109 -21.17 -2.83 17.63
C ALA A 109 -21.20 -1.30 17.52
N VAL A 110 -22.13 -0.75 16.74
CA VAL A 110 -22.28 0.70 16.52
C VAL A 110 -22.55 1.44 17.83
N SER A 111 -23.25 0.81 18.77
CA SER A 111 -23.51 1.37 20.12
C SER A 111 -22.23 1.68 20.92
N SER A 112 -21.11 1.00 20.62
CA SER A 112 -19.83 1.20 21.30
C SER A 112 -18.80 1.97 20.47
N ALA A 113 -18.83 1.80 19.15
CA ALA A 113 -17.91 2.46 18.20
C ALA A 113 -18.64 2.71 16.87
N PRO A 114 -19.28 3.88 16.71
CA PRO A 114 -20.03 4.20 15.49
C PRO A 114 -19.16 4.60 14.32
N LEU A 115 -17.86 4.79 14.52
CA LEU A 115 -16.90 5.25 13.52
C LEU A 115 -15.95 4.12 13.11
N SER A 116 -15.81 3.92 11.79
CA SER A 116 -14.76 3.09 11.20
C SER A 116 -13.82 3.99 10.41
N THR A 117 -12.56 4.06 10.81
CA THR A 117 -11.55 4.96 10.22
C THR A 117 -10.37 4.15 9.70
N PHE A 118 -9.93 4.43 8.48
CA PHE A 118 -8.78 3.77 7.85
C PHE A 118 -8.18 4.67 6.75
N SER A 119 -6.92 4.41 6.36
CA SER A 119 -6.27 5.07 5.23
C SER A 119 -6.61 4.36 3.91
N ALA A 120 -6.58 5.10 2.80
CA ALA A 120 -6.63 4.49 1.47
C ALA A 120 -5.45 3.53 1.28
N ASP A 121 -5.69 2.48 0.50
CA ASP A 121 -4.66 1.54 0.05
C ASP A 121 -4.90 1.24 -1.42
N VAL A 122 -3.86 1.37 -2.21
CA VAL A 122 -3.85 1.09 -3.66
C VAL A 122 -2.78 0.07 -4.05
N ASP A 123 -2.14 -0.55 -3.08
CA ASP A 123 -1.15 -1.58 -3.30
C ASP A 123 -1.79 -2.86 -3.85
N THR A 124 -1.04 -3.64 -4.61
CA THR A 124 -1.55 -4.84 -5.30
C THR A 124 -0.62 -6.05 -5.18
N ALA A 125 0.49 -5.90 -4.48
CA ALA A 125 1.55 -6.90 -4.39
C ALA A 125 1.09 -8.23 -3.80
N SER A 126 0.17 -8.21 -2.83
CA SER A 126 -0.37 -9.42 -2.22
C SER A 126 -1.10 -10.30 -3.24
N TYR A 127 -1.94 -9.71 -4.11
CA TYR A 127 -2.64 -10.48 -5.14
C TYR A 127 -1.67 -11.14 -6.12
N THR A 128 -0.71 -10.40 -6.66
CA THR A 128 0.22 -10.88 -7.69
C THR A 128 1.18 -11.93 -7.12
N ASN A 129 1.60 -11.77 -5.87
CA ASN A 129 2.42 -12.76 -5.19
C ASN A 129 1.65 -14.07 -4.91
N VAL A 130 0.40 -13.98 -4.47
CA VAL A 130 -0.47 -15.15 -4.27
C VAL A 130 -0.82 -15.82 -5.61
N ARG A 131 -1.06 -15.05 -6.67
CA ARG A 131 -1.23 -15.57 -8.04
C ARG A 131 -0.04 -16.45 -8.44
N ARG A 132 1.18 -15.94 -8.29
CA ARG A 132 2.41 -16.70 -8.52
C ARG A 132 2.44 -18.00 -7.71
N MET A 133 2.16 -17.95 -6.40
CA MET A 133 2.16 -19.14 -5.55
C MET A 133 1.18 -20.20 -6.04
N ILE A 134 -0.01 -19.77 -6.46
CA ILE A 134 -1.02 -20.68 -7.01
C ILE A 134 -0.54 -21.29 -8.33
N ASP A 135 0.04 -20.51 -9.24
CA ASP A 135 0.51 -21.00 -10.53
C ASP A 135 1.72 -21.96 -10.38
N ASP A 136 2.61 -21.68 -9.43
CA ASP A 136 3.75 -22.54 -9.11
C ASP A 136 3.35 -23.81 -8.33
N GLY A 137 2.08 -23.96 -7.97
CA GLY A 137 1.58 -25.12 -7.23
C GLY A 137 1.93 -25.11 -5.74
N MET A 138 2.34 -23.99 -5.21
CA MET A 138 2.69 -23.78 -3.81
C MET A 138 1.44 -23.66 -2.92
N ASP A 139 1.61 -23.89 -1.62
CA ASP A 139 0.61 -23.54 -0.61
C ASP A 139 0.71 -22.04 -0.30
N VAL A 140 -0.45 -21.39 -0.19
CA VAL A 140 -0.54 -19.95 0.12
C VAL A 140 -0.55 -19.76 1.63
N PRO A 141 0.46 -19.06 2.22
CA PRO A 141 0.40 -18.70 3.63
C PRO A 141 -0.77 -17.73 3.88
N PRO A 142 -1.61 -17.95 4.92
CA PRO A 142 -2.71 -17.03 5.24
C PRO A 142 -2.29 -15.57 5.40
N ASP A 143 -1.10 -15.34 5.95
CA ASP A 143 -0.56 -14.01 6.18
C ASP A 143 -0.04 -13.29 4.91
N ALA A 144 0.07 -14.02 3.77
CA ALA A 144 0.38 -13.41 2.46
C ALA A 144 -0.85 -12.77 1.80
N VAL A 145 -2.06 -12.99 2.33
CA VAL A 145 -3.33 -12.59 1.70
C VAL A 145 -3.85 -11.31 2.33
N ARG A 146 -3.68 -10.17 1.69
CA ARG A 146 -4.30 -8.88 2.03
C ARG A 146 -5.52 -8.69 1.12
N ILE A 147 -6.74 -8.85 1.67
CA ILE A 147 -7.97 -8.91 0.88
C ILE A 147 -8.25 -7.58 0.16
N GLU A 148 -7.94 -6.46 0.78
CA GLU A 148 -8.02 -5.13 0.19
C GLU A 148 -7.20 -5.03 -1.09
N GLU A 149 -5.99 -5.55 -1.12
CA GLU A 149 -5.12 -5.54 -2.30
C GLU A 149 -5.62 -6.48 -3.41
N PHE A 150 -6.34 -7.55 -3.03
CA PHE A 150 -7.00 -8.39 -4.01
C PHE A 150 -8.16 -7.64 -4.67
N ILE A 151 -8.99 -6.96 -3.87
CA ILE A 151 -10.13 -6.19 -4.37
C ILE A 151 -9.65 -5.06 -5.26
N ASN A 152 -8.61 -4.32 -4.85
CA ASN A 152 -8.09 -3.15 -5.53
C ASN A 152 -7.14 -3.46 -6.71
N TYR A 153 -6.84 -4.74 -6.96
CA TYR A 153 -6.11 -5.16 -8.15
C TYR A 153 -6.93 -5.02 -9.44
N PHE A 154 -8.27 -5.03 -9.35
CA PHE A 154 -9.18 -5.05 -10.49
C PHE A 154 -9.85 -3.71 -10.71
N ASP A 155 -10.10 -3.39 -11.98
CA ASP A 155 -10.90 -2.24 -12.37
C ASP A 155 -12.40 -2.54 -12.26
N TYR A 156 -13.17 -1.54 -11.85
CA TYR A 156 -14.61 -1.55 -11.75
C TYR A 156 -15.19 -0.45 -12.65
N ASP A 157 -16.39 -0.65 -13.17
CA ASP A 157 -17.05 0.31 -14.08
C ASP A 157 -17.63 1.51 -13.32
N TYR A 158 -16.72 2.26 -12.66
CA TYR A 158 -17.08 3.49 -11.96
C TYR A 158 -17.12 4.67 -12.92
N THR A 159 -18.11 5.55 -12.72
CA THR A 159 -18.19 6.80 -13.48
C THR A 159 -17.13 7.78 -13.03
N ASP A 160 -16.58 8.54 -13.98
CA ASP A 160 -15.62 9.60 -13.68
C ASP A 160 -16.19 10.68 -12.76
N PRO A 161 -15.35 11.35 -11.94
CA PRO A 161 -15.75 12.52 -11.18
C PRO A 161 -16.30 13.64 -12.08
N ALA A 162 -17.26 14.40 -11.56
CA ALA A 162 -17.71 15.62 -12.21
C ALA A 162 -16.57 16.64 -12.34
N ASP A 163 -16.67 17.54 -13.34
CA ASP A 163 -15.62 18.54 -13.56
C ASP A 163 -15.37 19.40 -12.31
N GLY A 164 -14.14 19.38 -11.83
CA GLY A 164 -13.68 20.11 -10.65
C GLY A 164 -13.80 19.35 -9.33
N GLU A 165 -14.37 18.14 -9.34
CA GLU A 165 -14.35 17.23 -8.19
C GLU A 165 -13.17 16.27 -8.29
N PRO A 166 -12.46 15.96 -7.19
CA PRO A 166 -11.33 15.07 -7.21
C PRO A 166 -11.75 13.58 -7.29
N PHE A 167 -12.92 13.25 -6.73
CA PHE A 167 -13.45 11.91 -6.64
C PHE A 167 -14.90 11.81 -7.11
N ALA A 168 -15.25 10.66 -7.71
CA ALA A 168 -16.61 10.15 -7.73
C ALA A 168 -16.76 9.07 -6.64
N VAL A 169 -17.90 9.03 -5.97
CA VAL A 169 -18.19 7.99 -4.96
C VAL A 169 -19.35 7.13 -5.44
N HIS A 170 -19.13 5.83 -5.42
CA HIS A 170 -20.08 4.80 -5.81
C HIS A 170 -20.42 3.97 -4.58
N THR A 171 -21.69 3.66 -4.41
CA THR A 171 -22.12 2.81 -3.31
C THR A 171 -23.16 1.82 -3.81
N GLU A 172 -23.05 0.57 -3.37
CA GLU A 172 -24.03 -0.49 -3.64
C GLU A 172 -24.25 -1.31 -2.39
N LEU A 173 -25.49 -1.73 -2.14
CA LEU A 173 -25.89 -2.53 -0.97
C LEU A 173 -26.74 -3.70 -1.43
N SER A 174 -26.37 -4.92 -1.01
CA SER A 174 -27.09 -6.16 -1.37
C SER A 174 -26.96 -7.19 -0.25
N ASP A 175 -27.63 -8.34 -0.40
CA ASP A 175 -27.45 -9.49 0.50
C ASP A 175 -25.97 -9.92 0.54
N CYS A 176 -25.47 -10.26 1.73
CA CYS A 176 -24.11 -10.78 1.87
C CYS A 176 -24.07 -12.26 1.45
N PRO A 177 -23.22 -12.65 0.45
CA PRO A 177 -23.24 -14.02 -0.08
C PRO A 177 -22.82 -15.11 0.90
N TRP A 178 -22.03 -14.77 1.92
CA TRP A 178 -21.49 -15.73 2.90
C TRP A 178 -22.14 -15.62 4.29
N ASN A 179 -23.09 -14.70 4.48
CA ASN A 179 -23.73 -14.51 5.77
C ASN A 179 -25.15 -13.94 5.66
N ASP A 180 -26.16 -14.77 5.80
CA ASP A 180 -27.58 -14.42 5.67
C ASP A 180 -28.08 -13.41 6.73
N GLU A 181 -27.31 -13.12 7.77
CA GLU A 181 -27.68 -12.18 8.84
C GLU A 181 -27.13 -10.76 8.60
N THR A 182 -26.40 -10.55 7.49
CA THR A 182 -25.77 -9.27 7.15
C THR A 182 -26.08 -8.86 5.70
N GLU A 183 -25.96 -7.57 5.44
CA GLU A 183 -25.90 -7.01 4.09
C GLU A 183 -24.45 -6.66 3.74
N LEU A 184 -24.09 -6.76 2.44
CA LEU A 184 -22.80 -6.36 1.92
C LEU A 184 -22.93 -4.95 1.35
N LEU A 185 -22.12 -4.01 1.85
CA LEU A 185 -21.97 -2.67 1.32
C LEU A 185 -20.65 -2.58 0.56
N MET A 186 -20.71 -2.15 -0.70
CA MET A 186 -19.55 -1.75 -1.48
C MET A 186 -19.48 -0.22 -1.52
N VAL A 187 -18.31 0.33 -1.21
CA VAL A 187 -17.98 1.75 -1.37
C VAL A 187 -16.80 1.84 -2.31
N GLY A 188 -17.02 2.41 -3.48
CA GLY A 188 -15.97 2.70 -4.46
C GLY A 188 -15.72 4.19 -4.57
N ILE A 189 -14.48 4.59 -4.66
CA ILE A 189 -14.09 5.92 -5.10
C ILE A 189 -13.25 5.82 -6.36
N ASN A 190 -13.43 6.76 -7.26
CA ASN A 190 -12.69 6.82 -8.50
C ASN A 190 -12.14 8.23 -8.71
N THR A 191 -10.91 8.32 -9.20
CA THR A 191 -10.29 9.57 -9.63
C THR A 191 -10.33 9.67 -11.15
N LYS A 192 -10.30 10.89 -11.67
CA LYS A 192 -10.23 11.09 -13.11
C LYS A 192 -8.84 10.71 -13.62
N GLY A 193 -8.80 9.79 -14.61
CA GLY A 193 -7.58 9.49 -15.34
C GLY A 193 -7.15 10.68 -16.21
N PHE A 194 -5.85 10.76 -16.49
CA PHE A 194 -5.42 11.57 -17.62
C PHE A 194 -5.86 10.85 -18.89
N ASP A 195 -6.76 11.46 -19.66
CA ASP A 195 -6.98 11.03 -21.05
C ASP A 195 -5.59 10.86 -21.70
N ALA A 196 -5.43 9.81 -22.50
CA ALA A 196 -4.15 9.36 -23.07
C ALA A 196 -3.37 10.39 -23.92
N VAL A 197 -3.56 11.67 -23.67
CA VAL A 197 -2.79 12.77 -24.24
C VAL A 197 -1.56 12.93 -23.37
N LEU A 198 -0.55 12.14 -23.68
CA LEU A 198 0.80 12.16 -23.06
C LEU A 198 1.39 13.59 -22.95
N ASP A 199 0.92 14.52 -23.76
CA ASP A 199 1.41 15.91 -23.82
C ASP A 199 0.87 16.82 -22.69
N GLU A 200 -0.16 16.40 -21.94
CA GLU A 200 -0.78 17.22 -20.86
C GLU A 200 -0.35 16.79 -19.45
N ARG A 201 0.32 15.63 -19.32
CA ARG A 201 0.80 15.16 -18.03
C ARG A 201 1.99 15.97 -17.51
N PRO A 202 2.16 16.10 -16.19
CA PRO A 202 3.37 16.66 -15.59
C PRO A 202 4.64 15.94 -16.07
N ALA A 203 5.74 16.69 -16.21
CA ALA A 203 7.03 16.10 -16.52
C ALA A 203 7.51 15.19 -15.38
N MET A 204 8.21 14.11 -15.74
CA MET A 204 8.73 13.14 -14.78
C MET A 204 10.26 13.22 -14.65
N ASN A 205 10.74 13.13 -13.41
CA ASN A 205 12.12 12.91 -13.08
C ASN A 205 12.22 11.56 -12.37
N LEU A 206 12.56 10.50 -13.11
CA LEU A 206 12.60 9.13 -12.64
C LEU A 206 14.03 8.68 -12.38
N VAL A 207 14.28 8.18 -11.19
CA VAL A 207 15.54 7.53 -10.84
C VAL A 207 15.28 6.05 -10.61
N PHE A 208 15.72 5.18 -11.51
CA PHE A 208 15.66 3.74 -11.33
C PHE A 208 16.81 3.32 -10.41
N LEU A 209 16.45 2.83 -9.22
CA LEU A 209 17.37 2.25 -8.25
C LEU A 209 17.27 0.74 -8.34
N ILE A 210 18.26 0.10 -8.94
CA ILE A 210 18.18 -1.31 -9.34
C ILE A 210 19.15 -2.15 -8.54
N ASP A 211 18.64 -3.20 -7.90
CA ASP A 211 19.44 -4.27 -7.35
C ASP A 211 20.11 -5.05 -8.48
N VAL A 212 21.41 -5.13 -8.44
CA VAL A 212 22.22 -5.96 -9.37
C VAL A 212 23.10 -6.94 -8.59
N SER A 213 22.74 -7.27 -7.34
CA SER A 213 23.44 -8.29 -6.54
C SER A 213 23.39 -9.67 -7.19
N GLY A 214 24.21 -10.59 -6.70
CA GLY A 214 24.30 -11.93 -7.26
C GLY A 214 23.00 -12.73 -7.19
N SER A 215 22.11 -12.43 -6.23
CA SER A 215 20.78 -13.02 -6.11
C SER A 215 19.83 -12.67 -7.26
N MET A 216 20.09 -11.56 -7.98
CA MET A 216 19.28 -11.05 -9.10
C MET A 216 19.52 -11.77 -10.45
N TYR A 217 20.24 -12.88 -10.47
CA TYR A 217 20.64 -13.58 -11.70
C TYR A 217 19.49 -14.28 -12.45
N ASP A 218 18.45 -14.73 -11.74
CA ASP A 218 17.36 -15.54 -12.29
C ASP A 218 16.48 -14.77 -13.28
N ASP A 219 15.84 -15.49 -14.23
CA ASP A 219 15.03 -14.92 -15.31
C ASP A 219 13.85 -14.05 -14.81
N ASN A 220 13.29 -14.35 -13.63
CA ASN A 220 12.21 -13.60 -12.97
C ASN A 220 12.72 -12.44 -12.09
N LYS A 221 14.00 -12.09 -12.16
CA LYS A 221 14.64 -11.01 -11.40
C LYS A 221 15.22 -9.96 -12.36
N LEU A 222 16.55 -9.75 -12.42
CA LEU A 222 17.15 -8.69 -13.25
C LEU A 222 16.72 -8.74 -14.73
N PRO A 223 16.62 -9.89 -15.41
CA PRO A 223 16.10 -9.93 -16.77
C PRO A 223 14.65 -9.41 -16.89
N LEU A 224 13.79 -9.69 -15.91
CA LEU A 224 12.43 -9.15 -15.88
C LEU A 224 12.43 -7.66 -15.55
N VAL A 225 13.29 -7.17 -14.63
CA VAL A 225 13.49 -5.73 -14.35
C VAL A 225 13.88 -4.98 -15.62
N GLN A 226 14.82 -5.51 -16.39
CA GLN A 226 15.27 -4.90 -17.67
C GLN A 226 14.12 -4.77 -18.67
N LYS A 227 13.27 -5.79 -18.80
CA LYS A 227 12.06 -5.76 -19.65
C LYS A 227 11.06 -4.73 -19.14
N SER A 228 10.79 -4.73 -17.84
CA SER A 228 9.84 -3.84 -17.17
C SER A 228 10.18 -2.37 -17.40
N PHE A 229 11.41 -1.97 -17.12
CA PHE A 229 11.85 -0.59 -17.34
C PHE A 229 12.00 -0.23 -18.83
N SER A 230 12.26 -1.22 -19.70
CA SER A 230 12.22 -1.00 -21.14
C SER A 230 10.81 -0.63 -21.63
N MET A 231 9.76 -1.28 -21.11
CA MET A 231 8.36 -0.94 -21.42
C MET A 231 8.01 0.48 -20.96
N LEU A 232 8.39 0.86 -19.73
CA LEU A 232 8.16 2.21 -19.23
C LEU A 232 8.82 3.28 -20.12
N THR A 233 10.03 3.02 -20.64
CA THR A 233 10.74 4.00 -21.48
C THR A 233 10.04 4.31 -22.80
N ASP A 234 9.07 3.48 -23.24
CA ASP A 234 8.26 3.72 -24.44
C ASP A 234 7.30 4.89 -24.29
N ASN A 235 6.96 5.24 -23.04
CA ASN A 235 5.99 6.27 -22.68
C ASN A 235 6.65 7.59 -22.23
N LEU A 236 7.99 7.71 -22.34
CA LEU A 236 8.72 8.91 -21.97
C LEU A 236 8.73 9.96 -23.08
N THR A 237 8.84 11.23 -22.69
CA THR A 237 8.87 12.42 -23.57
C THR A 237 10.15 13.23 -23.36
N ALA A 238 10.37 14.25 -24.18
CA ALA A 238 11.49 15.19 -24.01
C ALA A 238 11.45 15.99 -22.71
N ALA A 239 10.26 16.13 -22.10
CA ALA A 239 10.12 16.81 -20.82
C ALA A 239 10.66 15.99 -19.65
N ASP A 240 10.74 14.67 -19.81
CA ASP A 240 11.13 13.75 -18.75
C ASP A 240 12.64 13.62 -18.60
N ARG A 241 13.08 13.20 -17.43
CA ARG A 241 14.47 12.87 -17.10
C ARG A 241 14.56 11.47 -16.51
N VAL A 242 15.55 10.72 -16.93
CA VAL A 242 15.83 9.37 -16.43
C VAL A 242 17.25 9.27 -15.92
N SER A 243 17.39 8.74 -14.74
CA SER A 243 18.67 8.32 -14.17
C SER A 243 18.60 6.86 -13.76
N ILE A 244 19.72 6.16 -13.75
CA ILE A 244 19.83 4.76 -13.33
C ILE A 244 20.98 4.68 -12.33
N VAL A 245 20.64 4.22 -11.14
CA VAL A 245 21.58 3.91 -10.07
C VAL A 245 21.46 2.42 -9.79
N THR A 246 22.58 1.73 -9.74
CA THR A 246 22.61 0.33 -9.32
C THR A 246 23.25 0.19 -7.97
N TYR A 247 22.88 -0.85 -7.24
CA TYR A 247 23.56 -1.23 -6.03
C TYR A 247 23.79 -2.74 -5.95
N ALA A 248 24.96 -3.07 -5.42
CA ALA A 248 25.39 -4.42 -5.08
C ALA A 248 26.43 -4.30 -3.93
N GLY A 249 27.71 -4.65 -4.14
CA GLY A 249 28.80 -4.40 -3.18
C GLY A 249 29.13 -2.90 -2.99
N SER A 250 28.72 -2.05 -3.92
CA SER A 250 28.77 -0.58 -3.90
C SER A 250 27.64 -0.04 -4.78
N ASP A 251 27.37 1.26 -4.68
CA ASP A 251 26.49 1.96 -5.60
C ASP A 251 27.26 2.49 -6.82
N GLU A 252 26.57 2.51 -7.98
CA GLU A 252 27.09 3.06 -9.23
C GLU A 252 26.01 3.86 -9.96
N VAL A 253 26.41 5.03 -10.50
CA VAL A 253 25.56 5.84 -11.37
C VAL A 253 25.79 5.42 -12.82
N VAL A 254 24.93 4.54 -13.34
CA VAL A 254 25.02 4.00 -14.71
C VAL A 254 24.56 5.01 -15.75
N LEU A 255 23.51 5.78 -15.42
CA LEU A 255 22.95 6.81 -16.28
C LEU A 255 22.51 8.01 -15.42
N GLU A 256 22.81 9.22 -15.87
CA GLU A 256 22.49 10.43 -15.13
C GLU A 256 21.76 11.45 -16.00
N GLY A 257 20.54 11.85 -15.61
CA GLY A 257 19.73 12.92 -16.15
C GLY A 257 19.51 12.85 -17.67
N ALA A 258 19.36 11.65 -18.22
CA ALA A 258 19.11 11.48 -19.65
C ALA A 258 17.74 12.07 -20.03
N ASP A 259 17.66 12.69 -21.21
CA ASP A 259 16.41 13.12 -21.82
C ASP A 259 15.52 11.90 -22.14
N GLY A 260 14.23 11.94 -21.80
CA GLY A 260 13.30 10.83 -22.02
C GLY A 260 13.21 10.38 -23.49
N ASN A 261 13.44 11.29 -24.44
CA ASN A 261 13.51 10.96 -25.86
C ASN A 261 14.82 10.26 -26.28
N ASP A 262 15.87 10.28 -25.45
CA ASP A 262 17.12 9.56 -25.76
C ASP A 262 16.99 8.05 -25.43
N ARG A 263 15.90 7.47 -25.91
CA ARG A 263 15.50 6.09 -25.67
C ARG A 263 16.64 5.09 -25.93
N LYS A 264 17.43 5.30 -26.98
CA LYS A 264 18.55 4.39 -27.29
C LYS A 264 19.61 4.38 -26.20
N LYS A 265 19.86 5.52 -25.58
CA LYS A 265 20.84 5.64 -24.49
C LYS A 265 20.30 4.98 -23.23
N ILE A 266 19.01 5.23 -22.92
CA ILE A 266 18.33 4.65 -21.75
C ILE A 266 18.28 3.13 -21.87
N LEU A 267 17.75 2.59 -22.98
CA LEU A 267 17.64 1.15 -23.22
C LEU A 267 19.00 0.45 -23.22
N ARG A 268 20.06 1.09 -23.74
CA ARG A 268 21.39 0.51 -23.65
C ARG A 268 21.85 0.41 -22.19
N ALA A 269 21.69 1.47 -21.41
CA ALA A 269 22.05 1.48 -20.00
C ALA A 269 21.29 0.40 -19.20
N ILE A 270 20.01 0.18 -19.50
CA ILE A 270 19.20 -0.87 -18.87
C ILE A 270 19.69 -2.27 -19.31
N ASN A 271 19.89 -2.50 -20.61
CA ASN A 271 20.21 -3.83 -21.13
C ASN A 271 21.66 -4.27 -20.88
N ASP A 272 22.56 -3.32 -20.60
CA ASP A 272 23.96 -3.61 -20.27
C ASP A 272 24.15 -3.95 -18.77
N LEU A 273 23.08 -3.95 -17.93
CA LEU A 273 23.16 -4.34 -16.52
C LEU A 273 23.43 -5.84 -16.39
N GLU A 274 24.31 -6.21 -15.50
CA GLU A 274 24.66 -7.59 -15.19
C GLU A 274 24.55 -7.84 -13.68
N ALA A 275 23.98 -8.99 -13.29
CA ALA A 275 23.87 -9.39 -11.89
C ALA A 275 25.23 -9.87 -11.37
N GLY A 276 25.62 -9.43 -10.17
CA GLY A 276 26.87 -9.86 -9.51
C GLY A 276 27.19 -9.05 -8.25
N GLY A 277 28.09 -9.59 -7.42
CA GLY A 277 28.51 -8.94 -6.17
C GLY A 277 27.64 -9.24 -4.97
N SER A 278 27.92 -8.58 -3.84
CA SER A 278 27.16 -8.64 -2.58
C SER A 278 26.23 -7.46 -2.43
N THR A 279 25.21 -7.55 -1.56
CA THR A 279 24.20 -6.50 -1.42
C THR A 279 24.63 -5.41 -0.43
N ALA A 280 24.62 -4.12 -0.83
CA ALA A 280 24.86 -2.93 0.01
C ALA A 280 23.94 -1.77 -0.40
N GLY A 281 22.65 -1.85 -0.06
CA GLY A 281 21.60 -0.96 -0.60
C GLY A 281 21.53 0.47 -0.04
N ALA A 282 21.97 0.77 1.21
CA ALA A 282 21.79 2.11 1.79
C ALA A 282 22.53 3.22 1.05
N ALA A 283 23.72 2.93 0.52
CA ALA A 283 24.46 3.90 -0.30
C ALA A 283 23.67 4.21 -1.57
N GLY A 284 23.11 3.17 -2.22
CA GLY A 284 22.29 3.33 -3.44
C GLY A 284 21.06 4.22 -3.22
N ILE A 285 20.35 4.08 -2.11
CA ILE A 285 19.20 4.93 -1.77
C ILE A 285 19.64 6.40 -1.68
N ASN A 286 20.68 6.71 -0.90
CA ASN A 286 21.18 8.09 -0.80
C ASN A 286 21.57 8.66 -2.15
N THR A 287 22.32 7.90 -2.95
CA THR A 287 22.75 8.33 -4.28
C THR A 287 21.56 8.55 -5.22
N ALA A 288 20.54 7.69 -5.17
CA ALA A 288 19.33 7.85 -5.98
C ALA A 288 18.57 9.14 -5.60
N TYR A 289 18.38 9.41 -4.32
CA TYR A 289 17.73 10.66 -3.88
C TYR A 289 18.54 11.91 -4.18
N ASP A 290 19.87 11.87 -4.04
CA ASP A 290 20.75 13.01 -4.39
C ASP A 290 20.66 13.33 -5.89
N ILE A 291 20.56 12.30 -6.75
CA ILE A 291 20.35 12.47 -8.19
C ILE A 291 18.92 12.98 -8.47
N ALA A 292 17.89 12.45 -7.80
CA ALA A 292 16.53 12.92 -7.95
C ALA A 292 16.41 14.42 -7.60
N GLN A 293 17.07 14.85 -6.52
CA GLN A 293 17.13 16.27 -6.13
C GLN A 293 17.93 17.11 -7.14
N LYS A 294 19.01 16.60 -7.70
CA LYS A 294 19.82 17.31 -8.71
C LYS A 294 19.04 17.64 -9.98
N TYR A 295 18.12 16.75 -10.37
CA TYR A 295 17.27 16.88 -11.56
C TYR A 295 15.81 17.19 -11.23
N PHE A 296 15.56 17.69 -10.03
CA PHE A 296 14.21 18.00 -9.54
C PHE A 296 13.46 18.92 -10.53
N ILE A 297 12.21 18.56 -10.81
CA ILE A 297 11.32 19.31 -11.69
C ILE A 297 10.21 19.92 -10.84
N ASP A 298 10.19 21.26 -10.73
CA ASP A 298 9.13 21.96 -10.02
C ASP A 298 7.77 21.73 -10.70
N GLY A 299 6.76 21.28 -9.93
CA GLY A 299 5.44 20.93 -10.44
C GLY A 299 5.43 19.66 -11.30
N GLY A 300 6.53 18.92 -11.32
CA GLY A 300 6.67 17.61 -11.97
C GLY A 300 6.58 16.46 -10.97
N ASN A 301 6.57 15.23 -11.47
CA ASN A 301 6.68 14.04 -10.65
C ASN A 301 8.16 13.67 -10.45
N ASN A 302 8.64 13.74 -9.23
CA ASN A 302 10.01 13.39 -8.87
C ASN A 302 9.98 12.10 -8.04
N ARG A 303 10.53 11.01 -8.59
CA ARG A 303 10.35 9.67 -8.02
C ARG A 303 11.59 8.79 -8.15
N VAL A 304 11.91 8.10 -7.09
CA VAL A 304 12.81 6.94 -7.09
C VAL A 304 11.93 5.69 -7.25
N ILE A 305 12.31 4.81 -8.16
CA ILE A 305 11.67 3.51 -8.37
C ILE A 305 12.71 2.44 -8.02
N LEU A 306 12.51 1.81 -6.86
CA LEU A 306 13.37 0.73 -6.38
C LEU A 306 12.93 -0.60 -6.97
N ALA A 307 13.85 -1.34 -7.59
CA ALA A 307 13.62 -2.71 -8.07
C ALA A 307 14.56 -3.67 -7.34
N THR A 308 14.02 -4.66 -6.63
CA THR A 308 14.77 -5.58 -5.75
C THR A 308 14.07 -6.94 -5.63
N ASP A 309 14.82 -7.97 -5.23
CA ASP A 309 14.27 -9.29 -4.87
C ASP A 309 13.95 -9.41 -3.35
N GLY A 310 13.96 -8.31 -2.63
CA GLY A 310 13.61 -8.24 -1.21
C GLY A 310 14.80 -8.33 -0.25
N ASP A 311 16.00 -8.73 -0.72
CA ASP A 311 17.20 -8.79 0.14
C ASP A 311 17.88 -7.41 0.22
N LEU A 312 17.21 -6.47 0.90
CA LEU A 312 17.75 -5.14 1.19
C LEU A 312 18.71 -5.20 2.40
N ASN A 313 19.84 -5.86 2.23
CA ASN A 313 20.95 -5.78 3.17
C ASN A 313 21.67 -4.43 3.02
N VAL A 314 21.01 -3.39 3.52
CA VAL A 314 21.40 -1.99 3.29
C VAL A 314 22.60 -1.51 4.10
N GLY A 315 23.28 -2.38 4.87
CA GLY A 315 24.38 -1.94 5.74
C GLY A 315 23.95 -1.02 6.89
N LEU A 316 22.65 -0.69 6.99
CA LEU A 316 22.04 -0.08 8.17
C LEU A 316 21.72 -1.19 9.16
N SER A 317 21.90 -0.93 10.45
CA SER A 317 21.85 -1.95 11.49
C SER A 317 20.41 -2.40 11.83
N SER A 318 19.37 -1.72 11.29
CA SER A 318 17.97 -2.05 11.54
C SER A 318 17.01 -1.50 10.48
N GLU A 319 15.86 -2.16 10.33
CA GLU A 319 14.72 -1.71 9.55
C GLU A 319 14.26 -0.28 9.92
N SER A 320 14.26 0.03 11.22
CA SER A 320 13.89 1.36 11.73
C SER A 320 14.84 2.49 11.28
N GLU A 321 16.10 2.19 10.99
CA GLU A 321 17.03 3.20 10.44
C GLU A 321 16.75 3.47 8.96
N LEU A 322 16.41 2.43 8.22
CA LEU A 322 16.02 2.55 6.81
C LEU A 322 14.72 3.34 6.66
N THR A 323 13.71 3.01 7.46
CA THR A 323 12.43 3.73 7.52
C THR A 323 12.63 5.22 7.78
N ARG A 324 13.42 5.58 8.81
CA ARG A 324 13.73 6.99 9.11
C ARG A 324 14.46 7.70 7.98
N LEU A 325 15.35 7.01 7.29
CA LEU A 325 16.04 7.58 6.13
C LEU A 325 15.03 7.93 5.03
N ILE A 326 14.08 7.04 4.74
CA ILE A 326 13.06 7.28 3.72
C ILE A 326 12.12 8.41 4.14
N GLU A 327 11.64 8.43 5.41
CA GLU A 327 10.84 9.52 5.95
C GLU A 327 11.54 10.89 5.81
N GLU A 328 12.85 10.97 6.13
CA GLU A 328 13.63 12.20 5.96
C GLU A 328 13.73 12.60 4.47
N LYS A 329 13.96 11.61 3.60
CA LYS A 329 14.14 11.85 2.16
C LYS A 329 12.86 12.31 1.47
N ARG A 330 11.69 11.77 1.83
CA ARG A 330 10.41 12.17 1.20
C ARG A 330 10.05 13.64 1.45
N GLU A 331 10.49 14.24 2.57
CA GLU A 331 10.31 15.68 2.85
C GLU A 331 10.91 16.56 1.75
N SER A 332 11.83 16.01 0.95
CA SER A 332 12.42 16.68 -0.20
C SER A 332 11.47 16.83 -1.41
N GLY A 333 10.27 16.21 -1.37
CA GLY A 333 9.32 16.14 -2.48
C GLY A 333 9.66 15.07 -3.52
N VAL A 334 10.56 14.13 -3.19
CA VAL A 334 10.87 12.97 -4.03
C VAL A 334 10.22 11.74 -3.40
N PHE A 335 9.36 11.05 -4.13
CA PHE A 335 8.64 9.85 -3.69
C PHE A 335 9.43 8.57 -3.98
N LEU A 336 9.10 7.50 -3.27
CA LEU A 336 9.71 6.18 -3.46
C LEU A 336 8.64 5.14 -3.77
N SER A 337 8.63 4.61 -5.00
CA SER A 337 7.88 3.39 -5.32
C SER A 337 8.80 2.17 -5.26
N VAL A 338 8.23 1.04 -4.86
CA VAL A 338 8.97 -0.21 -4.71
C VAL A 338 8.37 -1.28 -5.62
N LEU A 339 9.21 -1.91 -6.42
CA LEU A 339 8.87 -3.02 -7.29
C LEU A 339 9.64 -4.27 -6.80
N GLY A 340 8.89 -5.25 -6.29
CA GLY A 340 9.44 -6.53 -5.86
C GLY A 340 9.51 -7.51 -7.02
N PHE A 341 10.57 -8.32 -7.08
CA PHE A 341 10.82 -9.33 -8.11
C PHE A 341 11.31 -10.64 -7.49
N GLY A 342 11.14 -11.73 -8.21
CA GLY A 342 11.75 -13.02 -7.85
C GLY A 342 11.06 -13.73 -6.69
N THR A 343 11.67 -14.81 -6.22
CA THR A 343 11.12 -15.76 -5.25
C THR A 343 12.17 -16.22 -4.25
N GLY A 344 11.75 -16.85 -3.14
CA GLY A 344 12.61 -17.60 -2.22
C GLY A 344 13.08 -16.82 -1.01
N ASN A 345 13.62 -15.61 -1.14
CA ASN A 345 14.05 -14.76 -0.02
C ASN A 345 13.30 -13.41 0.00
N TYR A 346 12.06 -13.43 -0.48
CA TYR A 346 11.24 -12.23 -0.63
C TYR A 346 10.74 -11.72 0.74
N LYS A 347 10.97 -10.43 1.02
CA LYS A 347 10.61 -9.79 2.30
C LYS A 347 9.49 -8.76 2.07
N ASP A 348 8.28 -9.29 1.84
CA ASP A 348 7.08 -8.51 1.51
C ASP A 348 6.85 -7.35 2.48
N ASN A 349 6.85 -7.65 3.78
CA ASN A 349 6.62 -6.67 4.84
C ASN A 349 7.59 -5.48 4.85
N ARG A 350 8.84 -5.69 4.42
CA ARG A 350 9.83 -4.61 4.34
C ARG A 350 9.61 -3.73 3.14
N LEU A 351 9.28 -4.33 2.00
CA LEU A 351 9.08 -3.62 0.75
C LEU A 351 7.83 -2.75 0.81
N GLU A 352 6.72 -3.28 1.38
CA GLU A 352 5.50 -2.54 1.67
C GLU A 352 5.81 -1.32 2.57
N ALA A 353 6.47 -1.53 3.71
CA ALA A 353 6.83 -0.46 4.62
C ALA A 353 7.67 0.64 3.95
N LEU A 354 8.62 0.30 3.07
CA LEU A 354 9.43 1.29 2.36
C LEU A 354 8.61 2.15 1.41
N ALA A 355 7.66 1.58 0.69
CA ALA A 355 6.77 2.31 -0.19
C ALA A 355 5.87 3.26 0.61
N ASP A 356 5.25 2.78 1.68
CA ASP A 356 4.40 3.56 2.59
C ASP A 356 5.13 4.78 3.16
N TYR A 357 6.32 4.57 3.75
CA TYR A 357 7.11 5.68 4.30
C TYR A 357 7.68 6.61 3.24
N GLY A 358 7.75 6.15 1.98
CA GLY A 358 8.23 6.91 0.83
C GLY A 358 7.14 7.63 0.03
N ASN A 359 5.88 7.60 0.46
CA ASN A 359 4.72 8.14 -0.26
C ASN A 359 4.64 7.60 -1.70
N GLY A 360 4.88 6.33 -1.87
CA GLY A 360 4.81 5.64 -3.16
C GLY A 360 3.97 4.38 -3.09
N ASN A 361 3.96 3.61 -4.16
CA ASN A 361 3.19 2.39 -4.28
C ASN A 361 4.11 1.17 -4.22
N TYR A 362 3.59 0.07 -3.69
CA TYR A 362 4.24 -1.21 -3.67
C TYR A 362 3.56 -2.19 -4.63
N SER A 363 4.34 -2.77 -5.55
CA SER A 363 3.86 -3.78 -6.48
C SER A 363 4.84 -4.94 -6.58
N TYR A 364 4.33 -6.15 -6.73
CA TYR A 364 5.14 -7.33 -6.99
C TYR A 364 4.99 -7.76 -8.45
N ILE A 365 6.10 -7.76 -9.18
CA ILE A 365 6.15 -8.05 -10.61
C ILE A 365 6.52 -9.53 -10.81
N ASP A 366 5.53 -10.37 -11.04
CA ASP A 366 5.70 -11.80 -11.29
C ASP A 366 5.90 -12.12 -12.78
N SER A 367 5.50 -11.20 -13.67
CA SER A 367 5.43 -11.46 -15.10
C SER A 367 5.58 -10.19 -15.94
N GLU A 368 5.84 -10.35 -17.26
CA GLU A 368 5.81 -9.24 -18.22
C GLU A 368 4.41 -8.62 -18.34
N LYS A 369 3.33 -9.41 -18.14
CA LYS A 369 1.95 -8.91 -18.13
C LYS A 369 1.74 -7.95 -16.96
N GLU A 370 2.22 -8.31 -15.77
CA GLU A 370 2.17 -7.46 -14.58
C GLU A 370 3.03 -6.20 -14.74
N ALA A 371 4.24 -6.35 -15.26
CA ALA A 371 5.10 -5.20 -15.57
C ALA A 371 4.40 -4.20 -16.49
N LYS A 372 3.69 -4.70 -17.50
CA LYS A 372 2.91 -3.86 -18.42
C LYS A 372 1.75 -3.17 -17.69
N LYS A 373 0.98 -3.89 -16.86
CA LYS A 373 -0.12 -3.32 -16.06
C LYS A 373 0.40 -2.15 -15.23
N VAL A 374 1.37 -2.39 -14.35
CA VAL A 374 1.86 -1.41 -13.37
C VAL A 374 2.59 -0.22 -14.03
N LEU A 375 3.43 -0.45 -15.05
CA LEU A 375 4.33 0.57 -15.58
C LEU A 375 3.86 1.20 -16.90
N VAL A 376 2.81 0.67 -17.51
CA VAL A 376 2.30 1.17 -18.80
C VAL A 376 0.81 1.48 -18.70
N ASP A 377 -0.02 0.49 -18.36
CA ASP A 377 -1.48 0.63 -18.38
C ASP A 377 -1.95 1.52 -17.22
N GLU A 378 -1.37 1.36 -16.03
CA GLU A 378 -1.67 2.14 -14.81
C GLU A 378 -0.61 3.22 -14.52
N MET A 379 0.24 3.55 -15.48
CA MET A 379 1.32 4.52 -15.29
C MET A 379 0.80 5.87 -14.74
N SER A 380 -0.37 6.31 -15.15
CA SER A 380 -0.99 7.53 -14.64
C SER A 380 -1.33 7.41 -13.16
N GLY A 381 -1.90 6.30 -12.75
CA GLY A 381 -2.30 6.03 -11.37
C GLY A 381 -1.10 5.85 -10.43
N THR A 382 -0.08 5.13 -10.87
CA THR A 382 1.10 4.85 -10.05
C THR A 382 2.08 6.02 -9.95
N LEU A 383 2.11 6.90 -10.95
CA LEU A 383 3.09 8.00 -11.01
C LEU A 383 2.50 9.38 -10.71
N PHE A 384 1.20 9.63 -10.88
CA PHE A 384 0.63 10.97 -10.71
C PHE A 384 -0.40 11.02 -9.59
N THR A 385 0.01 11.44 -8.41
CA THR A 385 -0.86 11.61 -7.25
C THR A 385 -1.90 12.71 -7.50
N VAL A 386 -3.18 12.39 -7.34
CA VAL A 386 -4.32 13.32 -7.40
C VAL A 386 -4.70 13.79 -6.00
N ALA A 387 -4.59 12.91 -5.03
CA ALA A 387 -4.88 13.20 -3.64
C ALA A 387 -3.89 12.48 -2.73
N LYS A 388 -3.44 13.16 -1.68
CA LYS A 388 -2.56 12.60 -0.65
C LYS A 388 -3.22 12.66 0.72
N ASP A 389 -2.70 11.87 1.66
CA ASP A 389 -3.26 11.73 3.01
C ASP A 389 -4.76 11.38 3.00
N VAL A 390 -5.16 10.46 2.13
CA VAL A 390 -6.57 10.10 1.95
C VAL A 390 -7.02 9.18 3.07
N LYS A 391 -7.98 9.66 3.86
CA LYS A 391 -8.56 8.97 5.01
C LYS A 391 -10.04 8.79 4.80
N PHE A 392 -10.51 7.59 5.11
CA PHE A 392 -11.92 7.26 5.15
C PHE A 392 -12.41 7.20 6.59
N GLN A 393 -13.60 7.73 6.83
CA GLN A 393 -14.33 7.50 8.06
C GLN A 393 -15.80 7.29 7.74
N LEU A 394 -16.29 6.07 8.01
CA LEU A 394 -17.70 5.75 7.92
C LEU A 394 -18.33 5.96 9.30
N GLU A 395 -19.38 6.80 9.35
CA GLU A 395 -20.18 7.04 10.55
C GLU A 395 -21.51 6.29 10.43
N PHE A 396 -21.69 5.24 11.22
CA PHE A 396 -22.86 4.38 11.18
C PHE A 396 -23.99 4.94 12.05
N ASN A 397 -25.23 4.96 11.50
CA ASN A 397 -26.41 5.42 12.20
C ASN A 397 -26.95 4.31 13.14
N PRO A 398 -26.87 4.45 14.47
CA PRO A 398 -27.30 3.42 15.42
C PRO A 398 -28.81 3.13 15.38
N ALA A 399 -29.63 4.01 14.79
CA ALA A 399 -31.05 3.74 14.59
C ALA A 399 -31.32 2.66 13.53
N ASN A 400 -30.40 2.45 12.60
CA ASN A 400 -30.58 1.59 11.43
C ASN A 400 -29.53 0.48 11.34
N VAL A 401 -28.35 0.67 11.93
CA VAL A 401 -27.21 -0.27 11.89
C VAL A 401 -26.84 -0.67 13.32
N LYS A 402 -26.86 -1.97 13.58
CA LYS A 402 -26.50 -2.58 14.86
C LYS A 402 -25.00 -2.78 14.97
N GLY A 403 -24.36 -3.15 13.86
CA GLY A 403 -22.92 -3.40 13.78
C GLY A 403 -22.39 -3.47 12.36
N TYR A 404 -21.10 -3.51 12.26
CA TYR A 404 -20.39 -3.59 10.97
C TYR A 404 -19.09 -4.37 11.10
N ARG A 405 -18.58 -4.85 9.97
CA ARG A 405 -17.23 -5.42 9.82
C ARG A 405 -16.58 -4.90 8.53
N LEU A 406 -15.43 -4.28 8.64
CA LEU A 406 -14.58 -3.92 7.50
C LEU A 406 -13.88 -5.19 7.00
N ILE A 407 -13.88 -5.42 5.69
CA ILE A 407 -13.24 -6.56 5.04
C ILE A 407 -11.89 -6.10 4.48
N GLY A 408 -10.81 -6.74 4.95
CA GLY A 408 -9.47 -6.27 4.62
C GLY A 408 -9.07 -5.02 5.41
N TYR A 409 -8.04 -4.31 4.94
CA TYR A 409 -7.52 -3.07 5.53
C TYR A 409 -7.03 -3.20 6.98
N GLU A 410 -6.69 -4.40 7.44
CA GLU A 410 -6.30 -4.65 8.84
C GLU A 410 -5.06 -3.88 9.27
N ASN A 411 -4.12 -3.66 8.34
CA ASN A 411 -2.90 -2.85 8.53
C ASN A 411 -3.12 -1.34 8.30
N ARG A 412 -4.30 -0.95 7.79
CA ARG A 412 -4.66 0.44 7.44
C ARG A 412 -5.68 1.07 8.41
N VAL A 413 -6.15 0.33 9.42
CA VAL A 413 -7.10 0.85 10.43
C VAL A 413 -6.44 1.95 11.25
N MET A 414 -7.15 3.06 11.42
CA MET A 414 -6.73 4.26 12.17
C MET A 414 -7.63 4.51 13.37
N ALA A 415 -7.12 5.25 14.37
CA ALA A 415 -7.97 5.75 15.45
C ALA A 415 -8.94 6.83 14.90
N ALA A 416 -10.14 6.90 15.47
CA ALA A 416 -11.16 7.84 15.00
C ALA A 416 -10.71 9.31 15.07
N GLU A 417 -9.88 9.65 16.08
CA GLU A 417 -9.28 10.98 16.24
C GLU A 417 -8.25 11.32 15.16
N ASP A 418 -7.56 10.32 14.60
CA ASP A 418 -6.55 10.52 13.55
C ASP A 418 -7.16 11.00 12.23
N PHE A 419 -8.47 10.80 12.03
CA PHE A 419 -9.18 11.31 10.86
C PHE A 419 -9.07 12.83 10.70
N ASN A 420 -9.09 13.56 11.81
CA ASN A 420 -9.02 15.02 11.82
C ASN A 420 -7.60 15.55 12.06
N ASP A 421 -6.62 14.68 12.22
CA ASP A 421 -5.21 15.08 12.42
C ASP A 421 -4.47 15.13 11.08
N ASP A 422 -4.16 16.34 10.62
CA ASP A 422 -3.43 16.58 9.38
C ASP A 422 -1.94 16.26 9.47
N THR A 423 -1.43 15.88 10.65
CA THR A 423 -0.05 15.41 10.84
C THR A 423 0.09 13.90 10.69
N LYS A 424 -1.04 13.19 10.64
CA LYS A 424 -1.07 11.74 10.42
C LYS A 424 -1.06 11.44 8.94
N ASP A 425 -0.05 10.72 8.54
CA ASP A 425 0.13 10.21 7.18
C ASP A 425 -0.96 9.19 6.82
N ALA A 426 -1.34 9.15 5.56
CA ALA A 426 -2.31 8.22 5.01
C ALA A 426 -1.99 7.97 3.53
N GLY A 427 -2.75 7.08 2.87
CA GLY A 427 -2.44 6.67 1.50
C GLY A 427 -2.62 7.75 0.46
N GLU A 428 -1.92 7.62 -0.65
CA GLU A 428 -2.06 8.43 -1.84
C GLU A 428 -2.95 7.74 -2.87
N ILE A 429 -3.70 8.55 -3.64
CA ILE A 429 -4.48 8.04 -4.77
C ILE A 429 -4.04 8.76 -6.04
N GLY A 430 -3.65 7.98 -7.03
CA GLY A 430 -3.19 8.47 -8.33
C GLY A 430 -4.32 8.74 -9.32
N ALA A 431 -3.96 9.32 -10.45
CA ALA A 431 -4.91 9.67 -11.52
C ALA A 431 -5.41 8.42 -12.24
N GLY A 432 -6.74 8.25 -12.30
CA GLY A 432 -7.40 7.08 -12.88
C GLY A 432 -7.45 5.87 -11.96
N HIS A 433 -6.93 5.97 -10.73
CA HIS A 433 -7.07 4.90 -9.73
C HIS A 433 -8.44 4.92 -9.06
N SER A 434 -8.91 3.74 -8.73
CA SER A 434 -10.08 3.53 -7.87
C SER A 434 -9.67 2.83 -6.57
N VAL A 435 -10.44 3.10 -5.51
CA VAL A 435 -10.33 2.38 -4.23
C VAL A 435 -11.69 1.80 -3.91
N THR A 436 -11.75 0.49 -3.73
CA THR A 436 -12.96 -0.27 -3.42
C THR A 436 -12.85 -0.88 -2.03
N VAL A 437 -13.88 -0.66 -1.24
CA VAL A 437 -13.96 -1.12 0.16
C VAL A 437 -15.26 -1.89 0.36
N LEU A 438 -15.19 -3.02 1.05
CA LEU A 438 -16.35 -3.84 1.38
C LEU A 438 -16.60 -3.86 2.89
N TYR A 439 -17.87 -3.72 3.26
CA TYR A 439 -18.36 -3.86 4.64
C TYR A 439 -19.48 -4.87 4.73
N GLU A 440 -19.44 -5.72 5.74
CA GLU A 440 -20.63 -6.39 6.20
C GLU A 440 -21.40 -5.46 7.17
N ILE A 441 -22.68 -5.27 6.92
CA ILE A 441 -23.57 -4.41 7.70
C ILE A 441 -24.60 -5.27 8.43
N VAL A 442 -24.63 -5.18 9.74
CA VAL A 442 -25.67 -5.82 10.58
C VAL A 442 -26.76 -4.80 10.81
N LEU A 443 -27.92 -4.98 10.19
CA LEU A 443 -29.04 -4.06 10.36
C LEU A 443 -29.62 -4.12 11.78
N ALA A 444 -30.33 -3.06 12.19
CA ALA A 444 -30.89 -2.94 13.54
C ALA A 444 -31.91 -4.03 13.86
N ASP A 445 -32.60 -4.61 12.87
CA ASP A 445 -33.58 -5.70 13.01
C ASP A 445 -32.98 -7.11 12.80
N SER A 446 -31.69 -7.23 12.48
CA SER A 446 -30.97 -8.51 12.38
C SER A 446 -30.98 -9.24 13.74
N LYS A 447 -31.09 -10.56 13.66
CA LYS A 447 -31.04 -11.44 14.85
C LYS A 447 -29.62 -11.73 15.33
N MET A 448 -28.62 -11.36 14.54
CA MET A 448 -27.22 -11.56 14.89
C MET A 448 -26.91 -10.91 16.25
N GLU A 449 -26.37 -11.68 17.18
CA GLU A 449 -25.91 -11.15 18.47
C GLU A 449 -24.47 -10.68 18.34
N LEU A 450 -24.24 -9.39 18.59
CA LEU A 450 -22.92 -8.80 18.72
C LEU A 450 -22.52 -8.78 20.19
N GLY A 451 -21.24 -9.02 20.48
CA GLY A 451 -20.69 -8.94 21.83
C GLY A 451 -20.73 -7.51 22.37
N GLU A 452 -21.91 -7.05 22.79
CA GLU A 452 -22.10 -5.71 23.32
C GLU A 452 -21.53 -5.58 24.74
N SER A 453 -20.59 -4.64 24.92
CA SER A 453 -20.24 -4.16 26.26
C SER A 453 -21.23 -3.06 26.68
N LYS A 454 -22.14 -3.35 27.58
CA LYS A 454 -23.01 -2.31 28.17
C LYS A 454 -22.14 -1.30 28.93
N LEU A 455 -21.90 -0.17 28.30
CA LEU A 455 -21.10 0.90 28.88
C LEU A 455 -21.95 1.65 29.90
N LYS A 456 -21.54 1.64 31.16
CA LYS A 456 -22.28 2.27 32.28
C LYS A 456 -22.40 3.79 32.15
N TYR A 457 -21.47 4.42 31.42
CA TYR A 457 -21.32 5.88 31.33
C TYR A 457 -21.49 6.44 29.91
N ALA A 458 -21.75 5.60 28.91
CA ALA A 458 -22.17 6.07 27.59
C ALA A 458 -23.67 6.26 27.57
N SER A 459 -24.12 7.41 27.08
CA SER A 459 -25.53 7.57 26.71
C SER A 459 -25.77 6.80 25.42
N ASP A 460 -26.84 5.99 25.36
CA ASP A 460 -27.32 5.44 24.10
C ASP A 460 -27.55 6.62 23.14
N SER A 461 -26.78 6.69 22.07
CA SER A 461 -27.07 7.64 20.98
C SER A 461 -28.33 7.12 20.30
N GLU A 462 -29.45 7.86 20.41
CA GLU A 462 -30.72 7.45 19.79
C GLU A 462 -30.67 7.41 18.26
N GLY A 463 -29.55 7.81 17.63
CA GLY A 463 -29.38 7.90 16.18
C GLY A 463 -30.29 8.95 15.52
N VAL A 464 -30.12 9.13 14.23
CA VAL A 464 -31.01 9.99 13.43
C VAL A 464 -32.13 9.13 12.84
N MET A 465 -33.39 9.46 13.19
CA MET A 465 -34.54 8.78 12.59
C MET A 465 -34.65 9.12 11.11
N GLY A 466 -34.69 8.11 10.27
CA GLY A 466 -34.74 8.26 8.81
C GLY A 466 -34.26 7.00 8.10
N ASP A 467 -34.03 7.11 6.81
CA ASP A 467 -33.61 5.99 5.96
C ASP A 467 -32.07 5.90 5.79
N GLU A 468 -31.33 6.82 6.41
CA GLU A 468 -29.86 6.87 6.32
C GLU A 468 -29.23 5.76 7.18
N LEU A 469 -28.41 4.93 6.57
CA LEU A 469 -27.66 3.85 7.23
C LEU A 469 -26.35 4.38 7.83
N LEU A 470 -25.64 5.17 7.06
CA LEU A 470 -24.33 5.70 7.40
C LEU A 470 -23.96 6.90 6.51
N THR A 471 -22.92 7.59 6.89
CA THR A 471 -22.27 8.60 6.08
C THR A 471 -20.83 8.21 5.78
N VAL A 472 -20.41 8.28 4.51
CA VAL A 472 -19.01 8.11 4.10
C VAL A 472 -18.35 9.48 4.10
N ASN A 473 -17.36 9.67 4.95
CA ASN A 473 -16.53 10.85 5.00
C ASN A 473 -15.16 10.55 4.41
N ILE A 474 -14.70 11.40 3.48
CA ILE A 474 -13.39 11.28 2.82
C ILE A 474 -12.63 12.58 3.10
N ARG A 475 -11.50 12.45 3.79
CA ARG A 475 -10.60 13.57 4.06
C ARG A 475 -9.32 13.39 3.25
N TYR A 476 -8.88 14.42 2.57
CA TYR A 476 -7.74 14.37 1.67
C TYR A 476 -7.05 15.72 1.56
N LYS A 477 -5.80 15.73 1.10
CA LYS A 477 -5.07 16.93 0.68
C LYS A 477 -4.88 16.94 -0.84
N GLU A 478 -4.89 18.11 -1.45
CA GLU A 478 -4.43 18.27 -2.83
C GLU A 478 -2.93 17.95 -2.93
N PRO A 479 -2.41 17.53 -4.09
CA PRO A 479 -0.99 17.12 -4.23
C PRO A 479 0.00 18.15 -3.67
N GLU A 480 -0.22 19.46 -3.96
CA GLU A 480 0.60 20.57 -3.48
C GLU A 480 0.00 21.25 -2.23
N GLY A 481 -1.12 20.73 -1.72
CA GLY A 481 -1.84 21.30 -0.56
C GLY A 481 -1.26 20.86 0.77
N SER A 482 -1.34 21.74 1.78
CA SER A 482 -1.01 21.45 3.17
C SER A 482 -2.24 21.32 4.09
N GLU A 483 -3.40 21.79 3.62
CA GLU A 483 -4.66 21.75 4.36
C GLU A 483 -5.58 20.68 3.77
N SER A 484 -6.19 19.86 4.63
CA SER A 484 -7.11 18.84 4.18
C SER A 484 -8.50 19.39 3.88
N LYS A 485 -9.20 18.72 2.96
CA LYS A 485 -10.59 18.94 2.58
C LYS A 485 -11.43 17.75 3.03
N LEU A 486 -12.72 17.97 3.23
CA LEU A 486 -13.68 16.95 3.63
C LEU A 486 -14.79 16.84 2.58
N LEU A 487 -15.05 15.63 2.13
CA LEU A 487 -16.22 15.26 1.34
C LEU A 487 -17.11 14.34 2.17
N THR A 488 -18.43 14.46 1.99
CA THR A 488 -19.40 13.71 2.80
C THR A 488 -20.52 13.16 1.91
N TYR A 489 -20.78 11.86 2.00
CA TYR A 489 -21.76 11.16 1.17
C TYR A 489 -22.68 10.29 2.05
N PRO A 490 -24.00 10.61 2.15
CA PRO A 490 -24.95 9.79 2.90
C PRO A 490 -25.32 8.53 2.11
N VAL A 491 -25.44 7.40 2.80
CA VAL A 491 -25.88 6.10 2.27
C VAL A 491 -27.22 5.74 2.88
N ASN A 492 -28.24 5.54 2.05
CA ASN A 492 -29.62 5.29 2.47
C ASN A 492 -30.07 3.84 2.22
N LYS A 493 -31.04 3.35 2.98
CA LYS A 493 -31.67 2.03 2.78
C LYS A 493 -32.22 1.80 1.38
N SER A 494 -32.62 2.88 0.68
CA SER A 494 -33.14 2.80 -0.69
C SER A 494 -32.10 2.34 -1.72
N LEU A 495 -30.82 2.26 -1.32
CA LEU A 495 -29.73 1.73 -2.13
C LEU A 495 -29.79 0.20 -2.26
N TYR A 496 -30.46 -0.48 -1.33
CA TYR A 496 -30.53 -1.94 -1.32
C TYR A 496 -31.17 -2.51 -2.58
N SER A 497 -30.51 -3.53 -3.13
CA SER A 497 -30.98 -4.34 -4.25
C SER A 497 -30.73 -5.83 -3.96
N ASP A 498 -31.71 -6.67 -4.22
CA ASP A 498 -31.58 -8.14 -4.14
C ASP A 498 -30.74 -8.74 -5.29
N LYS A 499 -30.28 -7.90 -6.22
CA LYS A 499 -29.44 -8.27 -7.33
C LYS A 499 -28.22 -7.37 -7.38
N MET A 500 -27.06 -7.94 -7.14
CA MET A 500 -25.77 -7.28 -7.30
C MET A 500 -25.53 -6.85 -8.75
N SER A 501 -24.83 -5.74 -8.94
CA SER A 501 -24.19 -5.41 -10.22
C SER A 501 -23.12 -6.44 -10.57
N ALA A 502 -22.59 -6.38 -11.80
CA ALA A 502 -21.45 -7.22 -12.18
C ALA A 502 -20.22 -6.90 -11.32
N ASP A 503 -19.98 -5.63 -11.02
CA ASP A 503 -18.84 -5.19 -10.22
C ASP A 503 -18.93 -5.64 -8.77
N MET A 504 -20.08 -5.44 -8.12
CA MET A 504 -20.26 -5.90 -6.75
C MET A 504 -20.21 -7.43 -6.65
N ASN A 505 -20.78 -8.15 -7.62
CA ASN A 505 -20.67 -9.61 -7.69
C ASN A 505 -19.22 -10.05 -7.85
N PHE A 506 -18.42 -9.36 -8.66
CA PHE A 506 -17.01 -9.68 -8.84
C PHE A 506 -16.20 -9.37 -7.57
N ALA A 507 -16.34 -8.16 -7.01
CA ALA A 507 -15.66 -7.76 -5.77
C ALA A 507 -15.99 -8.69 -4.59
N SER A 508 -17.26 -9.14 -4.47
CA SER A 508 -17.63 -10.12 -3.44
C SER A 508 -16.95 -11.47 -3.64
N CYS A 509 -16.85 -11.95 -4.88
CA CYS A 509 -16.13 -13.19 -5.21
C CYS A 509 -14.62 -13.09 -4.93
N VAL A 510 -14.02 -11.93 -5.15
CA VAL A 510 -12.60 -11.67 -4.81
C VAL A 510 -12.41 -11.72 -3.30
N ALA A 511 -13.30 -11.08 -2.53
CA ALA A 511 -13.28 -11.13 -1.07
C ALA A 511 -13.46 -12.54 -0.53
N GLU A 512 -14.44 -13.32 -1.06
CA GLU A 512 -14.67 -14.73 -0.70
C GLU A 512 -13.42 -15.57 -0.97
N PHE A 513 -12.77 -15.38 -2.13
CA PHE A 513 -11.54 -16.09 -2.49
C PHE A 513 -10.41 -15.79 -1.52
N GLY A 514 -10.19 -14.51 -1.18
CA GLY A 514 -9.20 -14.11 -0.18
C GLY A 514 -9.50 -14.69 1.20
N MET A 515 -10.76 -14.65 1.64
CA MET A 515 -11.20 -15.24 2.91
C MET A 515 -11.00 -16.77 2.94
N LEU A 516 -11.24 -17.47 1.83
CA LEU A 516 -10.97 -18.91 1.72
C LEU A 516 -9.48 -19.22 1.83
N LEU A 517 -8.62 -18.49 1.15
CA LEU A 517 -7.17 -18.64 1.23
C LEU A 517 -6.62 -18.38 2.64
N ARG A 518 -7.18 -17.39 3.35
CA ARG A 518 -6.85 -17.08 4.75
C ARG A 518 -7.37 -18.11 5.76
N ASN A 519 -8.28 -19.02 5.37
CA ASN A 519 -9.08 -19.82 6.31
C ASN A 519 -9.86 -18.93 7.28
N SER A 520 -10.47 -17.87 6.79
CA SER A 520 -11.24 -16.91 7.59
C SER A 520 -12.39 -17.56 8.33
N ARG A 521 -12.55 -17.20 9.60
CA ARG A 521 -13.71 -17.66 10.39
C ARG A 521 -15.04 -17.01 9.98
N TYR A 522 -15.01 -16.02 9.11
CA TYR A 522 -16.18 -15.26 8.67
C TYR A 522 -16.75 -15.72 7.33
N ILE A 523 -16.06 -16.65 6.64
CA ILE A 523 -16.48 -17.11 5.31
C ILE A 523 -17.68 -18.07 5.34
N GLY A 524 -18.07 -18.55 6.54
CA GLY A 524 -19.17 -19.52 6.67
C GLY A 524 -18.87 -20.85 5.99
N ASP A 525 -19.88 -21.40 5.30
CA ASP A 525 -19.80 -22.69 4.59
C ASP A 525 -19.44 -22.53 3.10
N VAL A 526 -19.04 -21.33 2.65
CA VAL A 526 -18.69 -21.05 1.26
C VAL A 526 -17.44 -21.85 0.87
N THR A 527 -17.42 -22.32 -0.37
CA THR A 527 -16.33 -23.08 -0.96
C THR A 527 -15.86 -22.45 -2.28
N TYR A 528 -14.67 -22.82 -2.78
CA TYR A 528 -14.22 -22.38 -4.12
C TYR A 528 -15.20 -22.76 -5.24
N LYS A 529 -16.03 -23.80 -5.04
CA LYS A 529 -17.08 -24.18 -5.98
C LYS A 529 -18.20 -23.13 -6.01
N ASP A 530 -18.57 -22.59 -4.87
CA ASP A 530 -19.62 -21.59 -4.75
C ASP A 530 -19.16 -20.27 -5.36
N VAL A 531 -17.93 -19.82 -5.07
CA VAL A 531 -17.28 -18.66 -5.72
C VAL A 531 -17.26 -18.82 -7.25
N SER A 532 -16.85 -20.00 -7.78
CA SER A 532 -16.85 -20.28 -9.21
C SER A 532 -18.26 -20.24 -9.81
N ALA A 533 -19.29 -20.68 -9.08
CA ALA A 533 -20.69 -20.60 -9.52
C ALA A 533 -21.21 -19.15 -9.52
N GLN A 534 -20.81 -18.36 -8.54
CA GLN A 534 -21.17 -16.94 -8.44
C GLN A 534 -20.54 -16.11 -9.55
N LEU A 535 -19.25 -16.29 -9.87
CA LEU A 535 -18.60 -15.67 -11.02
C LEU A 535 -19.30 -15.97 -12.34
N SER A 536 -19.86 -17.18 -12.48
CA SER A 536 -20.57 -17.58 -13.71
C SER A 536 -21.91 -16.87 -13.93
N LYS A 537 -22.38 -16.00 -13.00
CA LYS A 537 -23.61 -15.22 -13.17
C LYS A 537 -23.46 -14.08 -14.17
N TYR A 538 -22.26 -13.62 -14.42
CA TYR A 538 -21.92 -12.54 -15.35
C TYR A 538 -20.81 -12.96 -16.32
N ASP A 539 -20.67 -12.25 -17.42
CA ASP A 539 -19.60 -12.43 -18.40
C ASP A 539 -18.48 -11.42 -18.12
N TYR A 540 -17.28 -11.92 -17.83
CA TYR A 540 -16.08 -11.13 -17.55
C TYR A 540 -14.98 -11.37 -18.59
N SER A 541 -15.29 -12.05 -19.71
CA SER A 541 -14.31 -12.47 -20.71
C SER A 541 -13.68 -11.33 -21.52
N ASP A 542 -14.24 -10.12 -21.43
CA ASP A 542 -13.68 -8.93 -22.08
C ASP A 542 -12.52 -8.30 -21.26
N ASP A 543 -12.27 -8.81 -20.05
CA ASP A 543 -11.21 -8.35 -19.14
C ASP A 543 -10.23 -9.49 -18.86
N ASP A 544 -9.02 -9.40 -19.41
CA ASP A 544 -7.97 -10.42 -19.29
C ASP A 544 -7.52 -10.67 -17.83
N TYR A 545 -7.65 -9.67 -16.94
CA TYR A 545 -7.28 -9.81 -15.53
C TYR A 545 -8.38 -10.52 -14.74
N LYS A 546 -9.65 -10.19 -15.00
CA LYS A 546 -10.80 -10.88 -14.39
C LYS A 546 -10.91 -12.32 -14.87
N ASP A 547 -10.62 -12.61 -16.16
CA ASP A 547 -10.57 -13.98 -16.68
C ASP A 547 -9.46 -14.82 -16.02
N GLU A 548 -8.28 -14.23 -15.79
CA GLU A 548 -7.19 -14.86 -15.05
C GLU A 548 -7.59 -15.17 -13.60
N PHE A 549 -8.28 -14.26 -12.91
CA PHE A 549 -8.81 -14.52 -11.56
C PHE A 549 -9.78 -15.72 -11.55
N ILE A 550 -10.68 -15.80 -12.54
CA ILE A 550 -11.59 -16.96 -12.70
C ILE A 550 -10.79 -18.25 -12.87
N TYR A 551 -9.68 -18.20 -13.62
CA TYR A 551 -8.78 -19.36 -13.75
C TYR A 551 -8.15 -19.76 -12.40
N LEU A 552 -7.70 -18.81 -11.56
CA LEU A 552 -7.15 -19.08 -10.23
C LEU A 552 -8.19 -19.73 -9.31
N VAL A 553 -9.42 -19.20 -9.24
CA VAL A 553 -10.53 -19.79 -8.49
C VAL A 553 -10.80 -21.23 -8.92
N ASN A 554 -10.84 -21.50 -10.24
CA ASN A 554 -11.04 -22.84 -10.78
C ASN A 554 -9.86 -23.77 -10.52
N THR A 555 -8.65 -23.25 -10.39
CA THR A 555 -7.46 -24.01 -10.03
C THR A 555 -7.54 -24.45 -8.57
N MET A 556 -7.87 -23.54 -7.64
CA MET A 556 -8.06 -23.85 -6.22
C MET A 556 -9.23 -24.82 -6.00
N LYS A 557 -10.34 -24.65 -6.68
CA LYS A 557 -11.46 -25.60 -6.68
C LYS A 557 -11.05 -27.02 -7.09
N ARG A 558 -10.14 -27.18 -8.07
CA ARG A 558 -9.62 -28.50 -8.48
C ARG A 558 -8.71 -29.11 -7.42
N ARG A 559 -7.89 -28.27 -6.75
CA ARG A 559 -7.02 -28.73 -5.65
C ARG A 559 -7.86 -29.24 -4.49
N ASP A 560 -8.85 -28.49 -4.03
CA ASP A 560 -9.74 -28.84 -2.93
C ASP A 560 -10.48 -30.17 -3.18
N THR A 561 -10.99 -30.40 -4.41
CA THR A 561 -11.63 -31.68 -4.77
C THR A 561 -10.71 -32.89 -4.84
N ASN A 562 -9.41 -32.72 -4.98
CA ASN A 562 -8.46 -33.83 -5.02
C ASN A 562 -8.01 -34.27 -3.62
N PHE A 563 -8.27 -33.45 -2.58
CA PHE A 563 -7.94 -33.77 -1.18
C PHE A 563 -9.14 -34.31 -0.38
N GLN A 564 -10.36 -34.31 -0.93
CA GLN A 564 -11.57 -34.94 -0.38
C GLN A 564 -11.75 -36.35 -0.92
#